data_fbf7e9e303d678fdbb813a9991d63dc2
#
_entry.id   fbf7e9e303d678fdbb813a9991d63dc2
#
_cell.length_a   1.000
_cell.length_b   1.000
_cell.length_c   1.000
_cell.angle_alpha   90.00
_cell.angle_beta   90.00
_cell.angle_gamma   90.00
#
_symmetry.space_group_name_H-M   'P 1'
#
loop_
_entity.id
_entity.type
_entity.pdbx_description
1 polymer ?
#
loop_
_entity_poly.entity_id
_entity_poly.type
_entity_poly.pdbx_seq_one_letter_code
_entity_poly.pdbx_strand_id
1 'polypeptide(L)'
;MAKLEAYDKTLDYSYAPGIFPATECLKNAKKRCMRLLVSSNGLQSEGVQALEKAAQEADIRVEVADRALERISKKENCFAAMVYKKAEGRFDEDSPHIVLHHPSDSGNLGTILRTALGFGLKNIAIIRPAVDSDDPRVV
;
A
#
# COMPACT_ATOMS: atom_id res chain seq x y z
N MET A 1 -16.70 -8.55 12.01
CA MET A 1 -15.55 -8.21 11.17
C MET A 1 -14.26 -8.37 11.92
N ALA A 2 -13.26 -8.88 11.23
CA ALA A 2 -11.93 -8.98 11.82
C ALA A 2 -11.38 -7.58 12.16
N LYS A 3 -10.88 -7.44 13.37
CA LYS A 3 -10.23 -6.22 13.82
C LYS A 3 -8.91 -6.03 13.06
N LEU A 4 -8.70 -4.85 12.51
CA LEU A 4 -7.44 -4.51 11.86
C LEU A 4 -6.34 -4.27 12.90
N GLU A 5 -5.21 -4.89 12.68
CA GLU A 5 -4.05 -4.79 13.56
C GLU A 5 -3.03 -3.79 13.00
N ALA A 6 -2.17 -3.25 13.88
CA ALA A 6 -0.99 -2.55 13.41
C ALA A 6 -0.17 -3.47 12.53
N TYR A 7 0.48 -2.91 11.50
CA TYR A 7 1.21 -3.74 10.55
C TYR A 7 2.29 -4.59 11.22
N ASP A 8 2.30 -5.86 10.84
CA ASP A 8 3.34 -6.81 11.15
C ASP A 8 3.62 -7.66 9.91
N LYS A 9 4.88 -7.98 9.68
CA LYS A 9 5.29 -8.75 8.50
C LYS A 9 4.68 -10.14 8.40
N THR A 10 4.16 -10.68 9.50
CA THR A 10 3.50 -11.99 9.54
C THR A 10 2.05 -11.96 9.07
N LEU A 11 1.44 -10.78 8.97
CA LEU A 11 0.08 -10.63 8.46
C LEU A 11 0.04 -10.94 6.96
N ASP A 12 -1.09 -11.50 6.49
CA ASP A 12 -1.31 -11.75 5.06
C ASP A 12 -1.83 -10.52 4.31
N TYR A 13 -2.02 -9.40 5.02
CA TYR A 13 -2.45 -8.14 4.47
C TYR A 13 -1.53 -7.00 4.92
N SER A 14 -1.59 -5.89 4.20
CA SER A 14 -0.90 -4.65 4.55
C SER A 14 -1.75 -3.44 4.21
N TYR A 15 -1.16 -2.26 4.35
CA TYR A 15 -1.84 -0.99 4.17
C TYR A 15 -1.08 -0.08 3.22
N ALA A 16 -1.82 0.62 2.37
CA ALA A 16 -1.32 1.73 1.57
C ALA A 16 -1.84 3.04 2.18
N PRO A 17 -1.08 3.67 3.10
CA PRO A 17 -1.55 4.83 3.84
C PRO A 17 -1.37 6.13 3.06
N GLY A 18 -2.42 6.90 2.96
CA GLY A 18 -2.48 8.17 2.24
C GLY A 18 -3.36 8.09 1.01
N ILE A 19 -3.85 9.23 0.56
CA ILE A 19 -4.75 9.32 -0.61
C ILE A 19 -4.05 8.79 -1.87
N PHE A 20 -2.82 9.23 -2.11
CA PHE A 20 -2.05 8.82 -3.30
C PHE A 20 -1.72 7.33 -3.29
N PRO A 21 -1.10 6.75 -2.23
CA PRO A 21 -0.83 5.31 -2.19
C PRO A 21 -2.11 4.47 -2.29
N ALA A 22 -3.19 4.86 -1.64
CA ALA A 22 -4.46 4.15 -1.71
C ALA A 22 -5.04 4.17 -3.13
N THR A 23 -4.95 5.32 -3.82
CA THR A 23 -5.39 5.47 -5.21
C THR A 23 -4.57 4.57 -6.15
N GLU A 24 -3.26 4.59 -6.00
CA GLU A 24 -2.37 3.74 -6.82
C GLU A 24 -2.60 2.25 -6.57
N CYS A 25 -2.84 1.87 -5.32
CA CYS A 25 -3.20 0.51 -4.97
C CYS A 25 -4.49 0.07 -5.68
N LEU A 26 -5.51 0.91 -5.66
CA LEU A 26 -6.78 0.66 -6.33
C LEU A 26 -6.63 0.53 -7.84
N LYS A 27 -5.82 1.38 -8.46
CA LYS A 27 -5.58 1.34 -9.91
C LYS A 27 -4.82 0.09 -10.36
N ASN A 28 -3.79 -0.29 -9.60
CA ASN A 28 -2.82 -1.29 -10.04
C ASN A 28 -3.03 -2.67 -9.41
N ALA A 29 -3.74 -2.75 -8.30
CA ALA A 29 -3.93 -3.98 -7.54
C ALA A 29 -5.38 -4.15 -7.06
N LYS A 30 -6.35 -3.74 -7.87
CA LYS A 30 -7.78 -3.73 -7.53
C LYS A 30 -8.27 -5.05 -6.95
N LYS A 31 -7.85 -6.17 -7.52
CA LYS A 31 -8.29 -7.51 -7.06
C LYS A 31 -7.78 -7.86 -5.66
N ARG A 32 -6.72 -7.19 -5.20
CA ARG A 32 -6.15 -7.40 -3.88
C ARG A 32 -6.68 -6.41 -2.83
N CYS A 33 -7.34 -5.35 -3.26
CA CYS A 33 -7.92 -4.37 -2.34
C CYS A 33 -9.06 -5.00 -1.56
N MET A 34 -9.01 -4.88 -0.23
CA MET A 34 -9.99 -5.48 0.67
C MET A 34 -11.01 -4.47 1.17
N ARG A 35 -10.55 -3.34 1.66
CA ARG A 35 -11.39 -2.25 2.12
C ARG A 35 -10.64 -0.93 2.19
N LEU A 36 -11.37 0.17 2.05
CA LEU A 36 -10.85 1.52 2.17
C LEU A 36 -11.24 2.09 3.53
N LEU A 37 -10.23 2.52 4.29
CA LEU A 37 -10.41 3.22 5.56
C LEU A 37 -10.31 4.72 5.29
N VAL A 38 -11.25 5.50 5.83
CA VAL A 38 -11.22 6.96 5.72
C VAL A 38 -11.33 7.60 7.10
N SER A 39 -10.70 8.77 7.24
CA SER A 39 -10.78 9.57 8.45
C SER A 39 -12.05 10.41 8.46
N SER A 40 -12.69 10.54 9.62
CA SER A 40 -13.81 11.47 9.80
C SER A 40 -13.41 12.91 9.45
N ASN A 41 -12.17 13.29 9.67
CA ASN A 41 -11.63 14.62 9.35
C ASN A 41 -11.39 14.82 7.84
N GLY A 42 -11.34 13.76 7.07
CA GLY A 42 -11.09 13.80 5.63
C GLY A 42 -12.32 13.77 4.75
N LEU A 43 -13.51 13.57 5.31
CA LEU A 43 -14.75 13.36 4.54
C LEU A 43 -15.12 14.54 3.61
N GLN A 44 -14.66 15.74 3.92
CA GLN A 44 -14.90 16.94 3.12
C GLN A 44 -13.84 17.13 2.01
N SER A 45 -12.77 16.35 2.03
CA SER A 45 -11.70 16.43 1.04
C SER A 45 -12.15 15.88 -0.31
N GLU A 46 -11.90 16.62 -1.38
CA GLU A 46 -12.19 16.17 -2.74
C GLU A 46 -11.42 14.88 -3.09
N GLY A 47 -10.16 14.78 -2.64
CA GLY A 47 -9.35 13.61 -2.87
C GLY A 47 -9.90 12.35 -2.19
N VAL A 48 -10.39 12.49 -0.97
CA VAL A 48 -11.03 11.38 -0.24
C VAL A 48 -12.35 11.00 -0.90
N GLN A 49 -13.17 11.98 -1.29
CA GLN A 49 -14.45 11.74 -1.96
C GLN A 49 -14.27 11.02 -3.31
N ALA A 50 -13.28 11.42 -4.09
CA ALA A 50 -12.95 10.77 -5.36
C ALA A 50 -12.49 9.32 -5.14
N LEU A 51 -11.69 9.09 -4.11
CA LEU A 51 -11.22 7.75 -3.75
C LEU A 51 -12.36 6.87 -3.26
N GLU A 52 -13.25 7.40 -2.41
CA GLU A 52 -14.46 6.68 -1.96
C GLU A 52 -15.32 6.24 -3.13
N LYS A 53 -15.57 7.15 -4.07
CA LYS A 53 -16.36 6.86 -5.26
C LYS A 53 -15.72 5.75 -6.09
N ALA A 54 -14.42 5.84 -6.33
CA ALA A 54 -13.69 4.83 -7.08
C ALA A 54 -13.73 3.47 -6.38
N ALA A 55 -13.61 3.43 -5.06
CA ALA A 55 -13.71 2.21 -4.26
C ALA A 55 -15.11 1.60 -4.35
N GLN A 56 -16.15 2.41 -4.24
CA GLN A 56 -17.54 1.96 -4.36
C GLN A 56 -17.83 1.37 -5.75
N GLU A 57 -17.36 2.04 -6.81
CA GLU A 57 -17.48 1.54 -8.19
C GLU A 57 -16.75 0.21 -8.39
N ALA A 58 -15.69 -0.03 -7.62
CA ALA A 58 -14.92 -1.27 -7.63
C ALA A 58 -15.46 -2.33 -6.67
N ASP A 59 -16.60 -2.07 -6.03
CA ASP A 59 -17.23 -2.96 -5.05
C ASP A 59 -16.37 -3.21 -3.80
N ILE A 60 -15.56 -2.22 -3.44
CA ILE A 60 -14.70 -2.24 -2.26
C ILE A 60 -15.40 -1.48 -1.12
N ARG A 61 -15.46 -2.12 0.03
CA ARG A 61 -16.08 -1.54 1.21
C ARG A 61 -15.33 -0.31 1.69
N VAL A 62 -16.07 0.76 1.96
CA VAL A 62 -15.54 2.00 2.56
C VAL A 62 -16.05 2.11 3.99
N GLU A 63 -15.16 2.42 4.93
CA GLU A 63 -15.55 2.61 6.33
C GLU A 63 -14.77 3.77 6.97
N VAL A 64 -15.43 4.51 7.84
CA VAL A 64 -14.77 5.53 8.67
C VAL A 64 -14.11 4.80 9.85
N ALA A 65 -12.79 4.95 9.98
CA ALA A 65 -12.00 4.16 10.93
C ALA A 65 -10.82 4.96 11.50
N ASP A 66 -11.12 6.01 12.27
CA ASP A 66 -10.09 6.90 12.83
C ASP A 66 -9.07 6.18 13.70
N ARG A 67 -9.51 5.28 14.56
CA ARG A 67 -8.62 4.51 15.45
C ARG A 67 -7.69 3.58 14.68
N ALA A 68 -8.19 2.95 13.62
CA ALA A 68 -7.38 2.08 12.79
C ALA A 68 -6.33 2.91 12.04
N LEU A 69 -6.70 4.06 11.51
CA LEU A 69 -5.77 4.95 10.83
C LEU A 69 -4.64 5.44 11.75
N GLU A 70 -4.94 5.76 12.99
CA GLU A 70 -3.93 6.13 13.99
C GLU A 70 -2.92 5.00 14.24
N ARG A 71 -3.38 3.75 14.24
CA ARG A 71 -2.50 2.59 14.42
C ARG A 71 -1.65 2.30 13.18
N ILE A 72 -2.17 2.57 12.00
CA ILE A 72 -1.52 2.27 10.72
C ILE A 72 -0.44 3.30 10.40
N SER A 73 -0.73 4.58 10.63
CA SER A 73 0.17 5.67 10.26
C SER A 73 0.45 6.55 11.47
N LYS A 74 1.73 6.72 11.75
CA LYS A 74 2.20 7.66 12.78
C LYS A 74 2.24 9.11 12.29
N LYS A 75 1.96 9.32 10.99
CA LYS A 75 1.89 10.65 10.42
C LYS A 75 0.57 11.30 10.79
N GLU A 76 0.62 12.53 11.23
CA GLU A 76 -0.56 13.37 11.31
C GLU A 76 -1.16 13.53 9.91
N ASN A 77 -2.48 13.61 9.83
CA ASN A 77 -3.21 13.82 8.56
C ASN A 77 -3.19 12.65 7.57
N CYS A 78 -3.16 11.40 8.04
CA CYS A 78 -3.49 10.27 7.19
C CYS A 78 -5.02 10.18 7.06
N PHE A 79 -5.57 10.66 5.96
CA PHE A 79 -7.03 10.74 5.76
C PHE A 79 -7.63 9.48 5.14
N ALA A 80 -6.81 8.62 4.57
CA ALA A 80 -7.27 7.38 3.98
C ALA A 80 -6.16 6.33 3.97
N ALA A 81 -6.54 5.06 3.99
CA ALA A 81 -5.62 3.94 3.80
C ALA A 81 -6.36 2.79 3.13
N MET A 82 -5.77 2.21 2.10
CA MET A 82 -6.29 0.99 1.48
C MET A 82 -5.72 -0.22 2.22
N VAL A 83 -6.60 -1.14 2.62
CA VAL A 83 -6.19 -2.45 3.12
C VAL A 83 -6.11 -3.40 1.93
N TYR A 84 -4.97 -4.03 1.70
CA TYR A 84 -4.79 -4.93 0.58
C TYR A 84 -4.17 -6.25 1.01
N LYS A 85 -4.51 -7.32 0.29
CA LYS A 85 -3.94 -8.63 0.50
C LYS A 85 -2.56 -8.70 -0.15
N LYS A 86 -1.58 -9.22 0.58
CA LYS A 86 -0.24 -9.46 0.04
C LYS A 86 -0.29 -10.51 -1.06
N ALA A 87 0.63 -10.40 -2.01
CA ALA A 87 0.79 -11.39 -3.07
C ALA A 87 2.25 -11.79 -3.18
N GLU A 88 2.49 -13.03 -3.56
CA GLU A 88 3.82 -13.49 -3.90
C GLU A 88 4.18 -13.02 -5.31
N GLY A 89 5.38 -12.47 -5.44
CA GLY A 89 5.93 -12.09 -6.72
C GLY A 89 6.45 -13.31 -7.48
N ARG A 90 6.41 -13.25 -8.80
CA ARG A 90 7.04 -14.22 -9.69
C ARG A 90 7.96 -13.48 -10.64
N PHE A 91 9.10 -14.09 -10.94
CA PHE A 91 10.02 -13.53 -11.91
C PHE A 91 9.59 -13.92 -13.33
N ASP A 92 9.69 -12.94 -14.23
CA ASP A 92 9.61 -13.18 -15.65
C ASP A 92 11.04 -13.35 -16.16
N GLU A 93 11.39 -14.57 -16.55
CA GLU A 93 12.75 -14.91 -16.98
C GLU A 93 13.19 -14.16 -18.23
N ASP A 94 12.26 -13.69 -19.04
CA ASP A 94 12.53 -12.99 -20.28
C ASP A 94 12.66 -11.46 -20.13
N SER A 95 12.56 -10.94 -18.90
CA SER A 95 12.62 -9.51 -18.61
C SER A 95 13.83 -9.13 -17.77
N PRO A 96 14.33 -7.89 -17.89
CA PRO A 96 15.41 -7.41 -17.04
C PRO A 96 15.04 -7.44 -15.54
N HIS A 97 16.03 -7.73 -14.70
CA HIS A 97 15.88 -7.77 -13.25
C HIS A 97 16.79 -6.76 -12.57
N ILE A 98 16.28 -6.17 -11.49
CA ILE A 98 17.10 -5.41 -10.55
C ILE A 98 17.25 -6.28 -9.30
N VAL A 99 18.47 -6.44 -8.82
CA VAL A 99 18.77 -7.17 -7.59
C VAL A 99 19.21 -6.16 -6.53
N LEU A 100 18.50 -6.13 -5.40
CA LEU A 100 18.83 -5.29 -4.27
C LEU A 100 19.43 -6.15 -3.17
N HIS A 101 20.65 -5.84 -2.76
CA HIS A 101 21.36 -6.58 -1.73
C HIS A 101 21.16 -5.92 -0.38
N HIS A 102 20.42 -6.58 0.51
CA HIS A 102 20.17 -6.16 1.89
C HIS A 102 19.71 -4.69 2.04
N PRO A 103 18.69 -4.23 1.30
CA PRO A 103 18.19 -2.87 1.50
C PRO A 103 17.64 -2.73 2.92
N SER A 104 18.11 -1.71 3.66
CA SER A 104 17.82 -1.56 5.09
C SER A 104 16.97 -0.33 5.42
N ASP A 105 16.79 0.59 4.48
CA ASP A 105 16.02 1.82 4.67
C ASP A 105 14.70 1.75 3.89
N SER A 106 13.57 1.90 4.59
CA SER A 106 12.25 1.80 4.00
C SER A 106 11.97 2.91 2.97
N GLY A 107 12.42 4.12 3.25
CA GLY A 107 12.27 5.25 2.32
C GLY A 107 13.05 5.04 1.04
N ASN A 108 14.29 4.55 1.14
CA ASN A 108 15.12 4.24 -0.01
C ASN A 108 14.53 3.09 -0.84
N LEU A 109 14.07 2.03 -0.18
CA LEU A 109 13.42 0.92 -0.90
C LEU A 109 12.18 1.41 -1.66
N GLY A 110 11.31 2.17 -1.03
CA GLY A 110 10.13 2.74 -1.69
C GLY A 110 10.50 3.61 -2.89
N THR A 111 11.52 4.45 -2.75
CA THR A 111 12.02 5.31 -3.85
C THR A 111 12.56 4.47 -5.01
N ILE A 112 13.34 3.44 -4.73
CA ILE A 112 13.89 2.54 -5.75
C ILE A 112 12.76 1.82 -6.50
N LEU A 113 11.76 1.29 -5.78
CA LEU A 113 10.63 0.58 -6.38
C LEU A 113 9.83 1.50 -7.31
N ARG A 114 9.52 2.72 -6.87
CA ARG A 114 8.80 3.69 -7.69
C ARG A 114 9.59 4.14 -8.91
N THR A 115 10.90 4.36 -8.74
CA THR A 115 11.79 4.73 -9.86
C THR A 115 11.89 3.61 -10.87
N ALA A 116 12.06 2.37 -10.43
CA ALA A 116 12.12 1.21 -11.30
C ALA A 116 10.83 1.06 -12.12
N LEU A 117 9.67 1.21 -11.48
CA LEU A 117 8.39 1.17 -12.16
C LEU A 117 8.27 2.27 -13.22
N GLY A 118 8.74 3.48 -12.91
CA GLY A 118 8.76 4.61 -13.85
C GLY A 118 9.59 4.33 -15.10
N PHE A 119 10.64 3.51 -14.99
CA PHE A 119 11.45 3.06 -16.13
C PHE A 119 10.94 1.75 -16.77
N GLY A 120 9.80 1.24 -16.35
CA GLY A 120 9.23 0.01 -16.88
C GLY A 120 9.90 -1.27 -16.39
N LEU A 121 10.72 -1.19 -15.35
CA LEU A 121 11.39 -2.34 -14.75
C LEU A 121 10.49 -2.96 -13.68
N LYS A 122 9.95 -4.14 -13.95
CA LYS A 122 8.94 -4.78 -13.11
C LYS A 122 9.44 -5.96 -12.28
N ASN A 123 10.66 -6.43 -12.55
CA ASN A 123 11.24 -7.57 -11.84
C ASN A 123 12.33 -7.10 -10.88
N ILE A 124 12.06 -7.19 -9.59
CA ILE A 124 12.97 -6.77 -8.55
C ILE A 124 13.14 -7.92 -7.57
N ALA A 125 14.38 -8.37 -7.40
CA ALA A 125 14.76 -9.36 -6.41
C ALA A 125 15.37 -8.66 -5.20
N ILE A 126 14.91 -9.03 -4.01
CA ILE A 126 15.42 -8.49 -2.75
C ILE A 126 16.11 -9.61 -1.99
N ILE A 127 17.42 -9.45 -1.75
CA ILE A 127 18.20 -10.40 -0.97
C ILE A 127 18.07 -10.07 0.52
N ARG A 128 17.58 -11.01 1.29
CA ARG A 128 17.41 -10.89 2.74
C ARG A 128 18.73 -11.08 3.49
N PRO A 129 18.91 -10.50 4.71
CA PRO A 129 17.92 -9.69 5.43
C PRO A 129 17.69 -8.34 4.78
N ALA A 130 16.45 -7.86 4.80
CA ALA A 130 16.06 -6.63 4.13
C ALA A 130 14.80 -6.03 4.76
N VAL A 131 14.53 -4.76 4.44
CA VAL A 131 13.25 -4.13 4.74
C VAL A 131 12.14 -4.85 4.00
N ASP A 132 11.01 -5.00 4.64
CA ASP A 132 9.82 -5.62 4.06
C ASP A 132 9.19 -4.69 3.02
N SER A 133 9.06 -5.16 1.78
CA SER A 133 8.46 -4.38 0.68
C SER A 133 6.97 -4.07 0.89
N ASP A 134 6.28 -4.84 1.72
CA ASP A 134 4.88 -4.60 2.08
C ASP A 134 4.72 -3.74 3.34
N ASP A 135 5.81 -3.29 3.96
CA ASP A 135 5.73 -2.34 5.07
C ASP A 135 5.04 -1.04 4.59
N PRO A 136 4.03 -0.54 5.33
CA PRO A 136 3.33 0.69 4.94
C PRO A 136 4.23 1.90 4.70
N ARG A 137 5.43 1.92 5.28
CA ARG A 137 6.43 2.97 5.04
C ARG A 137 7.10 2.87 3.67
N VAL A 138 7.04 1.70 3.04
CA VAL A 138 7.58 1.44 1.69
C VAL A 138 6.51 1.67 0.63
N VAL A 139 5.30 1.25 0.91
CA VAL A 139 4.14 1.29 -0.01
C VAL A 139 3.76 2.69 -0.50
#